data_0686e2ced3609f7b83e0ad0a972665a1
#
_entry.id   0686e2ced3609f7b83e0ad0a972665a1
#
_cell.length_a   1.000
_cell.length_b   1.000
_cell.length_c   1.000
_cell.angle_alpha   90.00
_cell.angle_beta   90.00
_cell.angle_gamma   90.00
#
_symmetry.space_group_name_H-M   'P 1'
#
loop_
_entity.id
_entity.type
_entity.pdbx_description
1 polymer ?
#
loop_
_entity_poly.entity_id
_entity_poly.type
_entity_poly.pdbx_seq_one_letter_code
_entity_poly.pdbx_strand_id
1 'polypeptide(L)'
;MKRKTIILAVVAAAAMAITLAGCGVKITNIAVPESAMVEKGESITLPVVYGTDDAPAVTPETAATGESAETDEKLAKAASKLTVEWTSSDESVATVDATGMVVAVSAGEADITASVTDSEMSAVCKVTVKVAAKDITVPDNLDVKLNDGNETTVEATVSPADATDVKVSYASTDEAVATVDKDGRVQVLQPGECDITTTLMQDGEKVTEKTTHVKAFYEVESITLDSNEGKLTVGNSHTIKATVAPEEVAAETTIEWSSSNEKVATVDGNGKVTAIAAGEATITATAGEESANYEVTVEQPKKVTTSNKTYKSSSSSNSSAAVTPSNPAPVAPAPAQPDPAPAQPDPQPEQPAQDSQPSGGTDNSGGNSEDDWWHGPVLSAPTDNGCPPEDVGILC
;
A
#
# COMPACT_ATOMS: atom_id res chain seq x y z
N MET A 1 -17.79 22.27 11.20
CA MET A 1 -18.02 21.95 12.63
C MET A 1 -18.99 20.79 12.67
N LYS A 2 -18.51 19.55 12.81
CA LYS A 2 -19.36 18.37 13.01
C LYS A 2 -19.93 18.46 14.44
N ARG A 3 -21.23 18.40 14.59
CA ARG A 3 -21.89 18.33 15.91
C ARG A 3 -21.52 16.97 16.50
N LYS A 4 -20.71 16.96 17.59
CA LYS A 4 -20.41 15.76 18.35
C LYS A 4 -21.70 15.31 19.04
N THR A 5 -22.15 14.10 18.73
CA THR A 5 -23.35 13.53 19.36
C THR A 5 -22.90 12.84 20.66
N ILE A 6 -23.30 13.40 21.79
CA ILE A 6 -23.14 12.76 23.11
C ILE A 6 -24.32 11.81 23.25
N ILE A 7 -24.03 10.50 23.33
CA ILE A 7 -25.07 9.47 23.53
C ILE A 7 -25.22 9.22 25.01
N LEU A 8 -26.41 9.49 25.53
CA LEU A 8 -26.81 9.32 26.93
C LEU A 8 -27.87 8.20 27.04
N ALA A 9 -27.62 7.15 27.78
CA ALA A 9 -28.57 6.04 28.00
C ALA A 9 -28.86 5.86 29.50
N VAL A 10 -30.05 5.37 29.87
CA VAL A 10 -30.65 5.50 31.20
C VAL A 10 -31.03 4.16 31.87
N VAL A 11 -30.77 3.96 33.17
CA VAL A 11 -31.32 2.87 34.02
C VAL A 11 -31.96 3.42 35.31
N ALA A 12 -33.02 2.79 35.77
CA ALA A 12 -33.78 3.13 36.96
C ALA A 12 -33.11 2.62 38.25
N ALA A 13 -32.89 3.46 39.23
CA ALA A 13 -32.39 3.10 40.55
C ALA A 13 -33.50 2.96 41.61
N ALA A 14 -33.31 2.05 42.58
CA ALA A 14 -34.27 1.69 43.62
C ALA A 14 -34.46 2.84 44.67
N ALA A 15 -35.71 3.03 45.09
CA ALA A 15 -36.14 4.14 45.89
C ALA A 15 -36.06 3.92 47.44
N MET A 16 -35.53 4.90 48.14
CA MET A 16 -35.78 5.08 49.60
C MET A 16 -36.16 6.53 49.92
N ALA A 17 -37.18 6.68 50.75
CA ALA A 17 -37.88 7.95 50.93
C ALA A 17 -37.31 8.83 52.07
N ILE A 18 -37.01 10.09 51.81
CA ILE A 18 -36.76 11.11 52.82
C ILE A 18 -37.98 12.01 52.96
N THR A 19 -38.51 12.11 54.19
CA THR A 19 -39.57 13.07 54.53
C THR A 19 -38.96 14.44 54.85
N LEU A 20 -39.04 15.37 53.92
CA LEU A 20 -38.73 16.77 54.14
C LEU A 20 -40.02 17.48 54.67
N ALA A 21 -40.03 17.69 56.00
CA ALA A 21 -41.15 18.38 56.63
C ALA A 21 -41.25 19.85 56.14
N GLY A 22 -42.32 20.19 55.42
CA GLY A 22 -42.68 21.59 55.13
C GLY A 22 -43.06 21.99 53.71
N CYS A 23 -42.87 21.14 52.68
CA CYS A 23 -43.16 21.52 51.28
C CYS A 23 -44.26 20.70 50.60
N GLY A 24 -44.77 19.63 51.20
CA GLY A 24 -45.79 18.76 50.60
C GLY A 24 -45.32 17.85 49.47
N VAL A 25 -44.09 18.01 48.94
CA VAL A 25 -43.47 17.15 47.96
C VAL A 25 -42.31 16.40 48.66
N LYS A 26 -42.34 15.06 48.56
CA LYS A 26 -41.34 14.18 49.12
C LYS A 26 -40.50 13.59 47.96
N ILE A 27 -39.21 13.91 47.90
CA ILE A 27 -38.29 13.27 46.97
C ILE A 27 -37.97 11.87 47.51
N THR A 28 -38.14 10.83 46.68
CA THR A 28 -37.96 9.43 47.08
C THR A 28 -36.90 8.71 46.23
N ASN A 29 -36.48 9.32 45.12
CA ASN A 29 -35.41 8.76 44.30
C ASN A 29 -34.72 9.86 43.49
N ILE A 30 -33.50 9.54 43.05
CA ILE A 30 -32.76 10.32 42.07
C ILE A 30 -32.37 9.46 40.89
N ALA A 31 -32.18 10.06 39.72
CA ALA A 31 -31.62 9.41 38.54
C ALA A 31 -30.56 10.27 37.88
N VAL A 32 -29.59 9.63 37.30
CA VAL A 32 -28.60 10.18 36.38
C VAL A 32 -28.65 9.38 35.08
N PRO A 33 -28.09 9.85 33.97
CA PRO A 33 -27.96 9.04 32.78
C PRO A 33 -27.33 7.68 33.06
N GLU A 34 -27.81 6.62 32.42
CA GLU A 34 -27.27 5.26 32.58
C GLU A 34 -25.81 5.18 32.13
N SER A 35 -25.54 5.80 30.99
CA SER A 35 -24.18 5.87 30.46
C SER A 35 -23.91 7.19 29.75
N ALA A 36 -22.62 7.54 29.66
CA ALA A 36 -22.17 8.69 28.91
C ALA A 36 -20.85 8.35 28.21
N MET A 37 -20.65 8.85 26.98
CA MET A 37 -19.38 8.79 26.28
C MET A 37 -18.75 10.18 26.21
N VAL A 38 -17.45 10.27 26.55
CA VAL A 38 -16.70 11.53 26.56
C VAL A 38 -15.35 11.29 25.90
N GLU A 39 -14.90 12.19 25.03
CA GLU A 39 -13.55 12.13 24.50
C GLU A 39 -12.53 12.59 25.53
N LYS A 40 -11.36 11.94 25.56
CA LYS A 40 -10.24 12.30 26.43
C LYS A 40 -9.92 13.80 26.34
N GLY A 41 -9.85 14.44 27.50
CA GLY A 41 -9.59 15.87 27.65
C GLY A 41 -10.83 16.75 27.53
N GLU A 42 -12.01 16.18 27.25
CA GLU A 42 -13.28 16.89 27.25
C GLU A 42 -14.01 16.71 28.58
N SER A 43 -15.09 17.47 28.77
CA SER A 43 -15.92 17.38 29.98
C SER A 43 -17.40 17.40 29.63
N ILE A 44 -18.19 16.78 30.50
CA ILE A 44 -19.65 16.73 30.40
C ILE A 44 -20.24 16.92 31.81
N THR A 45 -21.37 17.57 31.91
CA THR A 45 -22.09 17.67 33.18
C THR A 45 -23.21 16.63 33.18
N LEU A 46 -23.24 15.78 34.20
CA LEU A 46 -24.30 14.80 34.40
C LEU A 46 -25.49 15.47 35.11
N PRO A 47 -26.68 15.48 34.50
CA PRO A 47 -27.87 16.00 35.16
C PRO A 47 -28.35 15.02 36.23
N VAL A 48 -28.78 15.54 37.37
CA VAL A 48 -29.52 14.79 38.37
C VAL A 48 -30.99 15.11 38.25
N VAL A 49 -31.81 14.09 38.07
CA VAL A 49 -33.26 14.20 38.06
C VAL A 49 -33.81 13.63 39.37
N TYR A 50 -34.78 14.35 39.93
CA TYR A 50 -35.41 13.98 41.20
C TYR A 50 -36.79 13.42 40.98
N GLY A 51 -37.15 12.35 41.67
CA GLY A 51 -38.46 11.71 41.58
C GLY A 51 -39.19 11.64 42.90
N THR A 52 -40.50 11.43 42.84
CA THR A 52 -41.41 11.21 43.97
C THR A 52 -42.06 9.86 43.87
N ASP A 53 -42.80 9.43 44.95
CA ASP A 53 -43.54 8.16 44.92
C ASP A 53 -44.59 8.11 43.79
N ASP A 54 -45.16 9.28 43.42
CA ASP A 54 -46.18 9.41 42.40
C ASP A 54 -45.58 9.61 40.98
N ALA A 55 -44.33 10.13 40.88
CA ALA A 55 -43.64 10.41 39.65
C ALA A 55 -42.14 10.08 39.82
N PRO A 56 -41.71 8.84 39.50
CA PRO A 56 -40.33 8.43 39.64
C PRO A 56 -39.43 9.24 38.72
N ALA A 57 -38.18 9.49 39.16
CA ALA A 57 -37.19 10.17 38.38
C ALA A 57 -36.92 9.41 37.10
N VAL A 58 -37.12 10.08 35.96
CA VAL A 58 -36.78 9.57 34.63
C VAL A 58 -35.95 10.62 33.95
N THR A 59 -34.92 10.22 33.24
CA THR A 59 -34.07 11.19 32.53
C THR A 59 -34.78 11.75 31.30
N PRO A 60 -34.35 12.90 30.76
CA PRO A 60 -35.05 13.66 29.70
C PRO A 60 -35.34 12.88 28.42
N GLU A 61 -34.65 11.77 28.17
CA GLU A 61 -34.89 10.94 26.96
C GLU A 61 -36.18 10.11 27.03
N THR A 62 -36.73 9.88 28.24
CA THR A 62 -37.94 9.08 28.47
C THR A 62 -39.13 9.89 28.95
N ALA A 63 -38.97 11.19 29.19
CA ALA A 63 -40.04 12.08 29.61
C ALA A 63 -40.97 12.37 28.44
N ALA A 64 -42.02 11.59 28.32
CA ALA A 64 -43.18 11.94 27.51
C ALA A 64 -43.89 13.14 28.16
N THR A 65 -43.96 14.22 27.42
CA THR A 65 -44.70 15.44 27.62
C THR A 65 -45.96 15.33 28.51
N GLY A 66 -46.00 16.13 29.57
CA GLY A 66 -47.26 16.54 30.16
C GLY A 66 -47.35 16.59 31.68
N GLU A 67 -46.44 17.23 32.40
CA GLU A 67 -46.69 17.63 33.79
C GLU A 67 -46.65 19.12 34.01
N SER A 68 -47.50 19.62 34.94
CA SER A 68 -47.80 21.02 35.08
C SER A 68 -46.65 21.79 35.74
N ALA A 69 -46.38 22.99 35.28
CA ALA A 69 -45.37 23.93 35.77
C ALA A 69 -45.36 24.17 37.29
N GLU A 70 -46.50 23.95 38.01
CA GLU A 70 -46.58 24.10 39.45
C GLU A 70 -45.93 22.93 40.24
N THR A 71 -45.93 21.70 39.68
CA THR A 71 -45.29 20.55 40.29
C THR A 71 -43.76 20.68 40.16
N ASP A 72 -43.28 21.20 39.04
CA ASP A 72 -41.87 21.40 38.76
C ASP A 72 -41.21 22.42 39.72
N GLU A 73 -41.94 23.54 40.03
CA GLU A 73 -41.41 24.58 40.98
C GLU A 73 -41.30 24.01 42.40
N LYS A 74 -42.29 23.25 42.86
CA LYS A 74 -42.26 22.63 44.22
C LYS A 74 -41.19 21.56 44.32
N LEU A 75 -40.98 20.77 43.28
CA LEU A 75 -39.93 19.76 43.20
C LEU A 75 -38.53 20.40 43.18
N ALA A 76 -38.32 21.45 42.39
CA ALA A 76 -37.07 22.21 42.33
C ALA A 76 -36.73 22.86 43.68
N LYS A 77 -37.76 23.38 44.40
CA LYS A 77 -37.57 23.91 45.74
C LYS A 77 -37.26 22.85 46.81
N ALA A 78 -37.78 21.63 46.63
CA ALA A 78 -37.42 20.49 47.51
C ALA A 78 -36.01 20.01 47.20
N ALA A 79 -35.67 19.85 45.91
CA ALA A 79 -34.37 19.47 45.40
C ALA A 79 -33.25 20.42 45.89
N SER A 80 -33.49 21.73 45.89
CA SER A 80 -32.49 22.74 46.32
C SER A 80 -32.04 22.64 47.79
N LYS A 81 -32.72 21.81 48.56
CA LYS A 81 -32.34 21.51 49.96
C LYS A 81 -31.49 20.27 50.11
N LEU A 82 -31.37 19.48 49.06
CA LEU A 82 -30.55 18.26 49.05
C LEU A 82 -29.14 18.61 48.60
N THR A 83 -28.18 18.03 49.28
CA THR A 83 -26.76 18.07 48.85
C THR A 83 -26.47 16.77 48.14
N VAL A 84 -26.00 16.86 46.91
CA VAL A 84 -25.53 15.71 46.13
C VAL A 84 -24.04 15.65 46.19
N GLU A 85 -23.52 14.52 46.58
CA GLU A 85 -22.09 14.19 46.56
C GLU A 85 -21.80 13.31 45.35
N TRP A 86 -20.70 13.57 44.67
CA TRP A 86 -20.28 12.86 43.50
C TRP A 86 -18.98 12.13 43.76
N THR A 87 -18.88 10.90 43.31
CA THR A 87 -17.67 10.08 43.38
C THR A 87 -17.41 9.36 42.06
N SER A 88 -16.14 9.15 41.73
CA SER A 88 -15.71 8.31 40.63
C SER A 88 -15.13 7.01 41.15
N SER A 89 -15.45 5.91 40.53
CA SER A 89 -14.83 4.60 40.81
C SER A 89 -13.36 4.53 40.38
N ASP A 90 -12.97 5.36 39.39
CA ASP A 90 -11.60 5.45 38.87
C ASP A 90 -11.28 6.89 38.38
N GLU A 91 -10.65 7.67 39.25
CA GLU A 91 -10.23 9.05 38.96
C GLU A 91 -9.11 9.11 37.88
N SER A 92 -8.42 8.02 37.61
CA SER A 92 -7.43 7.95 36.56
C SER A 92 -8.07 7.90 35.17
N VAL A 93 -9.32 7.46 35.08
CA VAL A 93 -10.14 7.43 33.88
C VAL A 93 -11.00 8.67 33.77
N ALA A 94 -11.79 8.98 34.77
CA ALA A 94 -12.64 10.15 34.81
C ALA A 94 -12.77 10.73 36.20
N THR A 95 -12.58 12.04 36.37
CA THR A 95 -12.84 12.75 37.61
C THR A 95 -14.21 13.43 37.57
N VAL A 96 -14.79 13.67 38.75
CA VAL A 96 -16.05 14.41 38.87
C VAL A 96 -15.95 15.46 39.94
N ASP A 97 -16.52 16.64 39.72
CA ASP A 97 -16.58 17.71 40.72
C ASP A 97 -17.94 17.74 41.46
N ALA A 98 -18.05 18.64 42.45
CA ALA A 98 -19.26 18.80 43.27
C ALA A 98 -20.50 19.26 42.46
N THR A 99 -20.35 19.70 41.25
CA THR A 99 -21.45 20.11 40.33
C THR A 99 -21.89 19.00 39.41
N GLY A 100 -21.26 17.83 39.45
CA GLY A 100 -21.50 16.70 38.54
C GLY A 100 -20.82 16.89 37.16
N MET A 101 -19.84 17.80 37.10
CA MET A 101 -19.01 17.93 35.90
C MET A 101 -17.94 16.86 35.90
N VAL A 102 -18.03 15.97 34.91
CA VAL A 102 -17.08 14.87 34.68
C VAL A 102 -16.04 15.34 33.69
N VAL A 103 -14.77 15.13 34.03
CA VAL A 103 -13.63 15.38 33.13
C VAL A 103 -13.00 14.07 32.72
N ALA A 104 -12.87 13.83 31.44
CA ALA A 104 -12.25 12.62 30.86
C ALA A 104 -10.71 12.72 30.90
N VAL A 105 -10.06 11.83 31.65
CA VAL A 105 -8.60 11.84 31.89
C VAL A 105 -7.85 10.88 30.99
N SER A 106 -8.29 9.61 30.92
CA SER A 106 -7.69 8.60 30.05
C SER A 106 -8.74 7.62 29.54
N ALA A 107 -8.39 6.88 28.47
CA ALA A 107 -9.26 5.83 27.92
C ALA A 107 -9.64 4.79 28.99
N GLY A 108 -10.90 4.38 28.98
CA GLY A 108 -11.42 3.40 29.94
C GLY A 108 -12.86 3.65 30.33
N GLU A 109 -13.30 2.98 31.37
CA GLU A 109 -14.64 3.10 31.94
C GLU A 109 -14.54 3.45 33.43
N ALA A 110 -15.38 4.37 33.88
CA ALA A 110 -15.54 4.71 35.29
C ALA A 110 -17.02 4.86 35.64
N ASP A 111 -17.42 4.34 36.77
CA ASP A 111 -18.75 4.56 37.32
C ASP A 111 -18.78 5.87 38.13
N ILE A 112 -19.57 6.81 37.71
CA ILE A 112 -19.80 8.08 38.41
C ILE A 112 -21.05 7.99 39.23
N THR A 113 -20.92 8.05 40.53
CA THR A 113 -22.03 7.90 41.45
C THR A 113 -22.44 9.26 42.04
N ALA A 114 -23.72 9.58 41.90
CA ALA A 114 -24.38 10.65 42.60
C ALA A 114 -25.07 10.08 43.84
N SER A 115 -24.79 10.62 45.03
CA SER A 115 -25.44 10.22 46.28
C SER A 115 -25.95 11.45 47.05
N VAL A 116 -27.11 11.32 47.66
CA VAL A 116 -27.70 12.39 48.44
C VAL A 116 -27.24 12.25 49.89
N THR A 117 -26.60 13.30 50.45
CA THR A 117 -26.10 13.33 51.82
C THR A 117 -27.25 13.06 52.81
N ASP A 118 -26.97 12.28 53.87
CA ASP A 118 -27.93 11.86 54.89
C ASP A 118 -29.11 11.00 54.33
N SER A 119 -28.91 10.32 53.21
CA SER A 119 -29.88 9.50 52.53
C SER A 119 -29.24 8.27 51.93
N GLU A 120 -30.03 7.22 51.66
CA GLU A 120 -29.59 6.06 50.89
C GLU A 120 -29.86 6.22 49.38
N MET A 121 -30.34 7.40 48.93
CA MET A 121 -30.57 7.65 47.50
C MET A 121 -29.26 7.84 46.79
N SER A 122 -29.07 6.98 45.77
CA SER A 122 -27.92 7.09 44.88
C SER A 122 -28.28 6.68 43.45
N ALA A 123 -27.51 7.16 42.47
CA ALA A 123 -27.63 6.78 41.08
C ALA A 123 -26.21 6.74 40.46
N VAL A 124 -26.03 5.83 39.53
CA VAL A 124 -24.74 5.59 38.88
C VAL A 124 -24.84 5.83 37.37
N CYS A 125 -23.86 6.55 36.85
CA CYS A 125 -23.64 6.70 35.40
C CYS A 125 -22.34 6.04 35.01
N LYS A 126 -22.41 5.10 34.06
CA LYS A 126 -21.22 4.50 33.47
C LYS A 126 -20.63 5.46 32.42
N VAL A 127 -19.48 6.03 32.73
CA VAL A 127 -18.77 6.93 31.82
C VAL A 127 -17.70 6.15 31.08
N THR A 128 -17.81 6.15 29.75
CA THR A 128 -16.78 5.59 28.84
C THR A 128 -15.98 6.73 28.24
N VAL A 129 -14.68 6.74 28.49
CA VAL A 129 -13.76 7.70 27.91
C VAL A 129 -13.15 7.09 26.65
N LYS A 130 -13.37 7.74 25.53
CA LYS A 130 -12.79 7.37 24.23
C LYS A 130 -11.64 8.29 23.85
N VAL A 131 -10.70 7.76 23.07
CA VAL A 131 -9.62 8.51 22.46
C VAL A 131 -9.76 8.45 20.95
N ALA A 132 -9.89 9.62 20.33
CA ALA A 132 -10.02 9.72 18.89
C ALA A 132 -8.70 9.38 18.20
N ALA A 133 -8.77 8.48 17.21
CA ALA A 133 -7.66 8.24 16.28
C ALA A 133 -7.49 9.45 15.37
N LYS A 134 -6.24 9.83 15.08
CA LYS A 134 -5.93 11.01 14.28
C LYS A 134 -5.25 10.65 12.97
N ASP A 135 -4.32 9.70 13.01
CA ASP A 135 -3.53 9.28 11.85
C ASP A 135 -3.04 7.85 12.00
N ILE A 136 -2.54 7.30 10.91
CA ILE A 136 -1.83 6.03 10.84
C ILE A 136 -0.52 6.24 10.10
N THR A 137 0.55 5.64 10.57
CA THR A 137 1.85 5.66 9.90
C THR A 137 2.13 4.27 9.37
N VAL A 138 2.55 4.20 8.11
CA VAL A 138 3.00 2.98 7.40
C VAL A 138 4.32 3.29 6.69
N PRO A 139 5.14 2.30 6.31
CA PRO A 139 6.28 2.52 5.45
C PRO A 139 5.83 3.03 4.07
N ASP A 140 6.60 3.98 3.49
CA ASP A 140 6.30 4.50 2.15
C ASP A 140 6.59 3.47 1.06
N ASN A 141 7.67 2.68 1.21
CA ASN A 141 8.12 1.67 0.24
C ASN A 141 8.50 0.37 0.94
N LEU A 142 8.27 -0.74 0.26
CA LEU A 142 8.73 -2.08 0.62
C LEU A 142 9.35 -2.73 -0.61
N ASP A 143 10.67 -2.86 -0.61
CA ASP A 143 11.42 -3.59 -1.62
C ASP A 143 11.54 -5.07 -1.18
N VAL A 144 11.00 -5.98 -1.98
CA VAL A 144 11.00 -7.42 -1.71
C VAL A 144 11.85 -8.14 -2.72
N LYS A 145 12.99 -8.67 -2.26
CA LYS A 145 13.84 -9.54 -3.06
C LYS A 145 13.29 -10.96 -3.02
N LEU A 146 12.77 -11.44 -4.13
CA LEU A 146 12.16 -12.77 -4.24
C LEU A 146 13.16 -13.92 -4.04
N ASN A 147 14.45 -13.64 -4.18
CA ASN A 147 15.53 -14.59 -3.83
C ASN A 147 15.57 -14.92 -2.33
N ASP A 148 15.31 -13.93 -1.48
CA ASP A 148 15.40 -14.04 -0.01
C ASP A 148 14.10 -14.53 0.63
N GLY A 149 13.03 -14.57 -0.14
CA GLY A 149 11.69 -14.93 0.28
C GLY A 149 10.64 -14.03 -0.33
N ASN A 150 9.39 -14.39 -0.16
CA ASN A 150 8.26 -13.70 -0.79
C ASN A 150 7.25 -13.13 0.23
N GLU A 151 7.67 -12.98 1.48
CA GLU A 151 6.82 -12.45 2.55
C GLU A 151 7.45 -11.21 3.19
N THR A 152 6.61 -10.22 3.46
CA THR A 152 6.96 -9.02 4.23
C THR A 152 5.74 -8.54 5.01
N THR A 153 5.84 -7.43 5.73
CA THR A 153 4.71 -6.90 6.52
C THR A 153 4.65 -5.38 6.38
N VAL A 154 3.47 -4.86 6.14
CA VAL A 154 3.18 -3.43 6.27
C VAL A 154 2.90 -3.16 7.76
N GLU A 155 3.91 -2.65 8.46
CA GLU A 155 3.76 -2.25 9.86
C GLU A 155 2.98 -0.94 9.96
N ALA A 156 1.79 -1.01 10.54
CA ALA A 156 0.93 0.15 10.71
C ALA A 156 0.90 0.59 12.18
N THR A 157 1.18 1.87 12.43
CA THR A 157 1.14 2.46 13.77
C THR A 157 0.09 3.55 13.84
N VAL A 158 -0.91 3.35 14.71
CA VAL A 158 -2.00 4.31 14.94
C VAL A 158 -1.56 5.41 15.89
N SER A 159 -1.94 6.63 15.61
CA SER A 159 -1.68 7.80 16.46
C SER A 159 -2.99 8.51 16.86
N PRO A 160 -3.18 8.81 18.18
CA PRO A 160 -2.33 8.41 19.29
C PRO A 160 -2.40 6.91 19.57
N ALA A 161 -1.39 6.33 20.24
CA ALA A 161 -1.30 4.90 20.49
C ALA A 161 -2.39 4.35 21.42
N ASP A 162 -3.02 5.23 22.21
CA ASP A 162 -4.14 4.91 23.09
C ASP A 162 -5.52 5.14 22.45
N ALA A 163 -5.58 5.34 21.11
CA ALA A 163 -6.83 5.45 20.38
C ALA A 163 -7.69 4.20 20.58
N THR A 164 -9.00 4.41 20.84
CA THR A 164 -9.94 3.34 21.18
C THR A 164 -10.77 2.91 19.97
N ASP A 165 -11.23 1.65 19.98
CA ASP A 165 -12.18 1.10 19.00
C ASP A 165 -11.73 1.28 17.53
N VAL A 166 -10.42 1.20 17.31
CA VAL A 166 -9.83 1.33 15.98
C VAL A 166 -9.76 0.00 15.26
N LYS A 167 -9.93 0.03 13.95
CA LYS A 167 -9.74 -1.09 13.04
C LYS A 167 -8.86 -0.65 11.89
N VAL A 168 -7.81 -1.42 11.63
CA VAL A 168 -6.96 -1.27 10.44
C VAL A 168 -7.36 -2.35 9.43
N SER A 169 -7.41 -1.98 8.17
CA SER A 169 -7.63 -2.89 7.06
C SER A 169 -6.69 -2.58 5.91
N TYR A 170 -6.34 -3.62 5.15
CA TYR A 170 -5.38 -3.56 4.07
C TYR A 170 -6.02 -4.05 2.77
N ALA A 171 -5.58 -3.50 1.65
CA ALA A 171 -5.99 -3.93 0.33
C ALA A 171 -4.85 -3.72 -0.66
N SER A 172 -4.61 -4.71 -1.54
CA SER A 172 -3.66 -4.59 -2.65
C SER A 172 -4.36 -4.02 -3.88
N THR A 173 -3.66 -3.19 -4.64
CA THR A 173 -4.13 -2.70 -5.94
C THR A 173 -3.93 -3.71 -7.06
N ASP A 174 -3.00 -4.67 -6.87
CA ASP A 174 -2.77 -5.78 -7.80
C ASP A 174 -2.46 -7.08 -7.03
N GLU A 175 -3.50 -7.88 -6.82
CA GLU A 175 -3.38 -9.17 -6.14
C GLU A 175 -2.61 -10.24 -6.96
N ALA A 176 -2.33 -9.99 -8.24
CA ALA A 176 -1.47 -10.86 -9.03
C ALA A 176 0.01 -10.67 -8.66
N VAL A 177 0.41 -9.45 -8.31
CA VAL A 177 1.77 -9.13 -7.83
C VAL A 177 1.93 -9.47 -6.36
N ALA A 178 1.06 -8.94 -5.50
CA ALA A 178 1.10 -9.21 -4.08
C ALA A 178 -0.28 -9.19 -3.43
N THR A 179 -0.53 -10.12 -2.52
CA THR A 179 -1.72 -10.14 -1.66
C THR A 179 -1.36 -9.65 -0.25
N VAL A 180 -2.33 -9.16 0.49
CA VAL A 180 -2.16 -8.73 1.88
C VAL A 180 -3.26 -9.30 2.76
N ASP A 181 -2.91 -9.76 3.95
CA ASP A 181 -3.87 -10.28 4.92
C ASP A 181 -4.36 -9.19 5.90
N LYS A 182 -5.30 -9.58 6.80
CA LYS A 182 -5.87 -8.69 7.82
C LYS A 182 -4.85 -8.15 8.85
N ASP A 183 -3.69 -8.77 8.97
CA ASP A 183 -2.63 -8.43 9.92
C ASP A 183 -1.50 -7.63 9.25
N GLY A 184 -1.68 -7.26 7.96
CA GLY A 184 -0.71 -6.50 7.17
C GLY A 184 0.43 -7.35 6.58
N ARG A 185 0.34 -8.69 6.64
CA ARG A 185 1.32 -9.57 5.99
C ARG A 185 1.10 -9.55 4.49
N VAL A 186 2.14 -9.21 3.78
CA VAL A 186 2.18 -9.16 2.33
C VAL A 186 2.85 -10.42 1.81
N GLN A 187 2.14 -11.15 0.96
CA GLN A 187 2.64 -12.31 0.22
C GLN A 187 2.84 -11.88 -1.23
N VAL A 188 4.09 -11.79 -1.67
CA VAL A 188 4.44 -11.52 -3.06
C VAL A 188 4.34 -12.79 -3.88
N LEU A 189 3.71 -12.72 -5.05
CA LEU A 189 3.44 -13.85 -5.93
C LEU A 189 4.32 -13.85 -7.18
N GLN A 190 4.69 -12.68 -7.68
CA GLN A 190 5.52 -12.51 -8.87
C GLN A 190 6.25 -11.16 -8.85
N PRO A 191 7.31 -10.98 -9.65
CA PRO A 191 7.94 -9.67 -9.84
C PRO A 191 6.96 -8.64 -10.36
N GLY A 192 7.10 -7.39 -9.91
CA GLY A 192 6.24 -6.29 -10.31
C GLY A 192 6.13 -5.23 -9.22
N GLU A 193 5.25 -4.28 -9.44
CA GLU A 193 4.98 -3.19 -8.51
C GLU A 193 3.48 -3.11 -8.24
N CYS A 194 3.10 -2.91 -6.99
CA CYS A 194 1.72 -2.65 -6.58
C CYS A 194 1.69 -1.76 -5.34
N ASP A 195 0.53 -1.22 -5.03
CA ASP A 195 0.31 -0.44 -3.83
C ASP A 195 -0.54 -1.21 -2.83
N ILE A 196 -0.13 -1.18 -1.56
CA ILE A 196 -0.95 -1.65 -0.45
C ILE A 196 -1.60 -0.44 0.22
N THR A 197 -2.91 -0.37 0.12
CA THR A 197 -3.71 0.66 0.78
C THR A 197 -4.05 0.22 2.19
N THR A 198 -3.65 1.02 3.19
CA THR A 198 -3.94 0.83 4.61
C THR A 198 -5.00 1.83 5.05
N THR A 199 -6.16 1.35 5.48
CA THR A 199 -7.28 2.19 5.93
C THR A 199 -7.48 2.09 7.43
N LEU A 200 -7.48 3.23 8.12
CA LEU A 200 -7.82 3.35 9.54
C LEU A 200 -9.30 3.70 9.68
N MET A 201 -10.02 2.90 10.43
CA MET A 201 -11.42 3.10 10.78
C MET A 201 -11.56 3.27 12.30
N GLN A 202 -12.50 4.10 12.74
CA GLN A 202 -12.92 4.20 14.14
C GLN A 202 -14.44 4.33 14.21
N ASP A 203 -15.09 3.58 15.08
CA ASP A 203 -16.56 3.53 15.22
C ASP A 203 -17.32 3.28 13.90
N GLY A 204 -16.67 2.57 12.94
CA GLY A 204 -17.23 2.27 11.62
C GLY A 204 -17.06 3.38 10.58
N GLU A 205 -16.46 4.52 10.93
CA GLU A 205 -16.14 5.61 10.01
C GLU A 205 -14.66 5.60 9.62
N LYS A 206 -14.36 5.97 8.37
CA LYS A 206 -12.98 6.11 7.88
C LYS A 206 -12.35 7.36 8.50
N VAL A 207 -11.21 7.17 9.19
CA VAL A 207 -10.41 8.26 9.77
C VAL A 207 -9.42 8.76 8.73
N THR A 208 -8.60 7.86 8.18
CA THR A 208 -7.58 8.17 7.18
C THR A 208 -7.17 6.94 6.38
N GLU A 209 -6.38 7.17 5.35
CA GLU A 209 -5.83 6.12 4.47
C GLU A 209 -4.41 6.48 4.09
N LYS A 210 -3.54 5.49 4.01
CA LYS A 210 -2.15 5.61 3.59
C LYS A 210 -1.82 4.51 2.59
N THR A 211 -0.82 4.75 1.78
CA THR A 211 -0.37 3.82 0.76
C THR A 211 1.08 3.45 0.99
N THR A 212 1.39 2.17 0.86
CA THR A 212 2.74 1.62 0.83
C THR A 212 3.00 1.08 -0.56
N HIS A 213 4.04 1.56 -1.23
CA HIS A 213 4.46 1.04 -2.53
C HIS A 213 5.30 -0.22 -2.34
N VAL A 214 4.89 -1.32 -2.95
CA VAL A 214 5.59 -2.61 -2.93
C VAL A 214 6.24 -2.83 -4.28
N LYS A 215 7.57 -3.05 -4.25
CA LYS A 215 8.35 -3.44 -5.42
C LYS A 215 8.97 -4.81 -5.20
N ALA A 216 8.58 -5.77 -6.02
CA ALA A 216 9.06 -7.14 -5.99
C ALA A 216 9.95 -7.41 -7.19
N PHE A 217 11.16 -7.94 -6.95
CA PHE A 217 12.13 -8.21 -8.01
C PHE A 217 13.06 -9.38 -7.62
N TYR A 218 13.67 -9.97 -8.65
CA TYR A 218 14.82 -10.84 -8.45
C TYR A 218 16.11 -10.03 -8.60
N GLU A 219 17.10 -10.33 -7.79
CA GLU A 219 18.46 -9.81 -7.90
C GLU A 219 19.37 -10.86 -8.53
N VAL A 220 20.41 -10.42 -9.24
CA VAL A 220 21.42 -11.35 -9.77
C VAL A 220 22.22 -11.92 -8.60
N GLU A 221 22.19 -13.26 -8.45
CA GLU A 221 22.94 -13.97 -7.41
C GLU A 221 24.31 -14.43 -7.89
N SER A 222 24.41 -14.74 -9.17
CA SER A 222 25.68 -15.17 -9.75
C SER A 222 25.68 -15.06 -11.27
N ILE A 223 26.87 -14.93 -11.83
CA ILE A 223 27.16 -15.11 -13.25
C ILE A 223 28.21 -16.20 -13.40
N THR A 224 28.00 -17.13 -14.30
CA THR A 224 28.90 -18.24 -14.59
C THR A 224 29.25 -18.28 -16.08
N LEU A 225 30.48 -18.70 -16.39
CA LEU A 225 30.95 -18.88 -17.77
C LEU A 225 31.01 -20.36 -18.12
N ASP A 226 30.80 -20.70 -19.39
CA ASP A 226 30.93 -22.06 -19.89
C ASP A 226 32.38 -22.60 -19.86
N SER A 227 33.37 -21.70 -19.70
CA SER A 227 34.76 -22.00 -19.46
C SER A 227 35.42 -20.83 -18.69
N ASN A 228 36.45 -21.16 -17.85
CA ASN A 228 37.21 -20.16 -17.09
C ASN A 228 38.55 -19.84 -17.72
N GLU A 229 39.00 -20.64 -18.72
CA GLU A 229 40.27 -20.43 -19.41
C GLU A 229 40.22 -20.93 -20.86
N GLY A 230 41.09 -20.41 -21.70
CA GLY A 230 41.24 -20.87 -23.07
C GLY A 230 42.52 -20.40 -23.77
N LYS A 231 42.87 -21.08 -24.83
CA LYS A 231 44.01 -20.75 -25.68
C LYS A 231 43.55 -20.41 -27.09
N LEU A 232 43.94 -19.23 -27.57
CA LEU A 232 43.64 -18.78 -28.90
C LEU A 232 44.94 -18.51 -29.69
N THR A 233 44.89 -18.69 -31.00
CA THR A 233 45.98 -18.27 -31.88
C THR A 233 45.61 -16.86 -32.43
N VAL A 234 46.59 -15.99 -32.56
CA VAL A 234 46.41 -14.64 -33.14
C VAL A 234 45.56 -14.71 -34.41
N GLY A 235 44.51 -13.87 -34.47
CA GLY A 235 43.53 -13.79 -35.56
C GLY A 235 42.32 -14.72 -35.40
N ASN A 236 42.31 -15.60 -34.43
CA ASN A 236 41.15 -16.43 -34.14
C ASN A 236 40.24 -15.79 -33.10
N SER A 237 39.01 -16.27 -33.07
CA SER A 237 38.04 -15.83 -32.06
C SER A 237 37.33 -17.04 -31.42
N HIS A 238 36.85 -16.85 -30.20
CA HIS A 238 36.02 -17.79 -29.44
C HIS A 238 34.91 -17.01 -28.75
N THR A 239 33.72 -17.61 -28.68
CA THR A 239 32.61 -16.97 -27.97
C THR A 239 32.41 -17.66 -26.63
N ILE A 240 32.50 -16.91 -25.55
CA ILE A 240 32.22 -17.37 -24.20
C ILE A 240 30.74 -17.18 -23.93
N LYS A 241 30.10 -18.21 -23.40
CA LYS A 241 28.69 -18.14 -23.00
C LYS A 241 28.63 -17.85 -21.49
N ALA A 242 28.00 -16.74 -21.13
CA ALA A 242 27.67 -16.42 -19.76
C ALA A 242 26.24 -16.87 -19.43
N THR A 243 26.02 -17.31 -18.21
CA THR A 243 24.72 -17.68 -17.65
C THR A 243 24.53 -16.94 -16.34
N VAL A 244 23.43 -16.21 -16.22
CA VAL A 244 23.03 -15.47 -15.02
C VAL A 244 22.05 -16.30 -14.21
N ALA A 245 22.17 -16.29 -12.91
CA ALA A 245 21.21 -16.89 -12.00
C ALA A 245 20.67 -15.83 -11.02
N PRO A 246 19.40 -15.93 -10.62
CA PRO A 246 18.43 -16.92 -11.08
C PRO A 246 17.96 -16.68 -12.54
N GLU A 247 17.34 -17.68 -13.17
CA GLU A 247 16.92 -17.62 -14.59
C GLU A 247 15.88 -16.52 -14.83
N GLU A 248 15.08 -16.21 -13.82
CA GLU A 248 14.00 -15.22 -13.84
C GLU A 248 14.52 -13.82 -14.16
N VAL A 249 15.76 -13.49 -13.76
CA VAL A 249 16.35 -12.16 -14.02
C VAL A 249 17.20 -12.14 -15.28
N ALA A 250 17.53 -13.31 -15.84
CA ALA A 250 18.49 -13.42 -16.94
C ALA A 250 18.06 -12.69 -18.22
N ALA A 251 16.75 -12.63 -18.49
CA ALA A 251 16.20 -11.96 -19.69
C ALA A 251 16.27 -10.43 -19.63
N GLU A 252 16.28 -9.86 -18.42
CA GLU A 252 16.28 -8.41 -18.18
C GLU A 252 17.68 -7.88 -17.84
N THR A 253 18.62 -8.80 -17.52
CA THR A 253 19.97 -8.42 -17.12
C THR A 253 20.87 -8.22 -18.33
N THR A 254 21.48 -7.05 -18.43
CA THR A 254 22.53 -6.77 -19.40
C THR A 254 23.86 -7.27 -18.87
N ILE A 255 24.55 -8.12 -19.67
CA ILE A 255 25.91 -8.58 -19.35
C ILE A 255 26.90 -7.61 -19.99
N GLU A 256 27.74 -6.98 -19.16
CA GLU A 256 28.82 -6.12 -19.60
C GLU A 256 30.12 -6.93 -19.70
N TRP A 257 30.83 -6.79 -20.84
CA TRP A 257 32.07 -7.48 -21.12
C TRP A 257 33.24 -6.51 -21.15
N SER A 258 34.36 -6.89 -20.55
CA SER A 258 35.58 -6.10 -20.58
C SER A 258 36.82 -6.99 -20.72
N SER A 259 37.93 -6.41 -21.22
CA SER A 259 39.22 -7.06 -21.32
C SER A 259 40.25 -6.31 -20.51
N SER A 260 41.05 -7.01 -19.71
CA SER A 260 42.17 -6.43 -18.97
C SER A 260 43.30 -5.92 -19.90
N ASN A 261 43.35 -6.43 -21.14
CA ASN A 261 44.35 -6.03 -22.11
C ASN A 261 43.86 -6.19 -23.57
N GLU A 262 43.24 -5.12 -24.07
CA GLU A 262 42.69 -5.12 -25.45
C GLU A 262 43.73 -5.22 -26.55
N LYS A 263 45.05 -5.02 -26.24
CA LYS A 263 46.14 -5.23 -27.18
C LYS A 263 46.42 -6.72 -27.40
N VAL A 264 46.04 -7.57 -26.44
CA VAL A 264 46.21 -9.02 -26.50
C VAL A 264 44.93 -9.70 -26.98
N ALA A 265 43.79 -9.34 -26.37
CA ALA A 265 42.48 -9.86 -26.75
C ALA A 265 41.39 -8.82 -26.51
N THR A 266 40.45 -8.69 -27.44
CA THR A 266 39.25 -7.88 -27.31
C THR A 266 38.04 -8.77 -27.11
N VAL A 267 36.97 -8.21 -26.52
CA VAL A 267 35.67 -8.90 -26.37
C VAL A 267 34.55 -7.96 -26.85
N ASP A 268 33.55 -8.51 -27.49
CA ASP A 268 32.34 -7.77 -27.86
C ASP A 268 31.18 -8.02 -26.87
N GLY A 269 30.07 -7.29 -27.04
CA GLY A 269 28.89 -7.38 -26.17
C GLY A 269 28.18 -8.76 -26.17
N ASN A 270 28.57 -9.68 -27.06
CA ASN A 270 28.06 -11.02 -27.12
C ASN A 270 29.05 -12.08 -26.56
N GLY A 271 30.10 -11.62 -25.87
CA GLY A 271 31.12 -12.51 -25.30
C GLY A 271 32.09 -13.10 -26.34
N LYS A 272 32.14 -12.55 -27.56
CA LYS A 272 33.08 -13.00 -28.59
C LYS A 272 34.45 -12.38 -28.34
N VAL A 273 35.38 -13.22 -27.89
CA VAL A 273 36.80 -12.88 -27.67
C VAL A 273 37.55 -13.03 -28.99
N THR A 274 38.32 -12.00 -29.35
CA THR A 274 39.18 -11.98 -30.55
C THR A 274 40.62 -11.80 -30.16
N ALA A 275 41.49 -12.74 -30.57
CA ALA A 275 42.93 -12.72 -30.30
C ALA A 275 43.65 -11.75 -31.21
N ILE A 276 44.30 -10.69 -30.67
CA ILE A 276 44.98 -9.63 -31.38
C ILE A 276 46.48 -9.86 -31.42
N ALA A 277 47.13 -10.14 -30.29
CA ALA A 277 48.57 -10.37 -30.17
C ALA A 277 48.88 -11.43 -29.11
N ALA A 278 50.05 -12.07 -29.23
CA ALA A 278 50.48 -13.06 -28.23
C ALA A 278 50.66 -12.41 -26.85
N GLY A 279 50.17 -13.12 -25.82
CA GLY A 279 50.16 -12.65 -24.44
C GLY A 279 49.01 -13.29 -23.65
N GLU A 280 48.76 -12.72 -22.49
CA GLU A 280 47.65 -13.11 -21.61
C GLU A 280 46.72 -11.96 -21.36
N ALA A 281 45.43 -12.19 -21.27
CA ALA A 281 44.42 -11.25 -20.89
C ALA A 281 43.28 -11.94 -20.11
N THR A 282 42.67 -11.20 -19.18
CA THR A 282 41.48 -11.64 -18.48
C THR A 282 40.27 -10.94 -19.10
N ILE A 283 39.27 -11.71 -19.52
CA ILE A 283 37.98 -11.24 -19.98
C ILE A 283 37.01 -11.35 -18.80
N THR A 284 36.37 -10.25 -18.44
CA THR A 284 35.40 -10.18 -17.35
C THR A 284 34.01 -9.96 -17.90
N ALA A 285 33.08 -10.80 -17.49
CA ALA A 285 31.65 -10.63 -17.67
C ALA A 285 31.06 -10.12 -16.36
N THR A 286 30.28 -9.03 -16.38
CA THR A 286 29.63 -8.42 -15.22
C THR A 286 28.13 -8.36 -15.45
N ALA A 287 27.37 -8.77 -14.44
CA ALA A 287 25.90 -8.71 -14.42
C ALA A 287 25.44 -8.17 -13.05
N GLY A 288 24.91 -6.94 -13.00
CA GLY A 288 24.65 -6.27 -11.74
C GLY A 288 25.94 -6.06 -10.92
N GLU A 289 25.97 -6.58 -9.70
CA GLU A 289 27.15 -6.55 -8.81
C GLU A 289 28.05 -7.80 -8.98
N GLU A 290 27.57 -8.82 -9.69
CA GLU A 290 28.26 -10.10 -9.86
C GLU A 290 29.18 -10.11 -11.09
N SER A 291 30.33 -10.81 -11.00
CA SER A 291 31.26 -10.92 -12.10
C SER A 291 31.92 -12.30 -12.21
N ALA A 292 32.28 -12.70 -13.44
CA ALA A 292 33.03 -13.92 -13.73
C ALA A 292 34.15 -13.64 -14.71
N ASN A 293 35.28 -14.35 -14.55
CA ASN A 293 36.51 -14.16 -15.31
C ASN A 293 36.82 -15.32 -16.20
N TYR A 294 37.32 -15.03 -17.40
CA TYR A 294 37.87 -15.98 -18.34
C TYR A 294 39.32 -15.57 -18.68
N GLU A 295 40.27 -16.47 -18.41
CA GLU A 295 41.70 -16.27 -18.72
C GLU A 295 42.01 -16.72 -20.14
N VAL A 296 42.41 -15.80 -21.02
CA VAL A 296 42.81 -16.12 -22.38
C VAL A 296 44.33 -16.02 -22.57
N THR A 297 44.94 -17.13 -23.01
CA THR A 297 46.33 -17.17 -23.48
C THR A 297 46.33 -17.09 -25.01
N VAL A 298 46.93 -16.07 -25.59
CA VAL A 298 47.07 -15.92 -27.04
C VAL A 298 48.46 -16.34 -27.50
N GLU A 299 48.54 -17.30 -28.40
CA GLU A 299 49.81 -17.82 -28.96
C GLU A 299 50.00 -17.36 -30.40
N GLN A 300 51.27 -17.19 -30.83
CA GLN A 300 51.59 -16.94 -32.24
C GLN A 300 51.28 -18.19 -33.09
N PRO A 301 50.82 -18.01 -34.33
CA PRO A 301 50.65 -19.12 -35.24
C PRO A 301 52.01 -19.82 -35.48
N LYS A 302 52.03 -21.14 -35.29
CA LYS A 302 53.27 -21.95 -35.56
C LYS A 302 53.65 -21.76 -37.03
N LYS A 303 54.85 -21.21 -37.27
CA LYS A 303 55.42 -21.06 -38.60
C LYS A 303 55.61 -22.46 -39.17
N VAL A 304 54.83 -22.90 -40.13
CA VAL A 304 55.06 -24.13 -40.87
C VAL A 304 56.30 -23.95 -41.70
N THR A 305 57.43 -24.51 -41.22
CA THR A 305 58.64 -24.59 -42.05
C THR A 305 58.44 -25.73 -43.04
N THR A 306 58.03 -25.37 -44.26
CA THR A 306 58.07 -26.30 -45.39
C THR A 306 59.50 -26.68 -45.67
N SER A 307 59.96 -27.88 -45.21
CA SER A 307 61.22 -28.47 -45.63
C SER A 307 61.16 -28.76 -47.13
N ASN A 308 61.78 -27.86 -47.91
CA ASN A 308 62.04 -28.12 -49.31
C ASN A 308 63.07 -29.26 -49.38
N LYS A 309 62.54 -30.49 -49.60
CA LYS A 309 63.36 -31.62 -49.99
C LYS A 309 63.89 -31.37 -51.38
N THR A 310 65.12 -30.89 -51.49
CA THR A 310 65.84 -30.75 -52.73
C THR A 310 66.05 -32.14 -53.36
N TYR A 311 65.35 -32.48 -54.42
CA TYR A 311 65.66 -33.61 -55.26
C TYR A 311 66.81 -33.23 -56.18
N LYS A 312 67.97 -33.82 -56.02
CA LYS A 312 69.05 -33.86 -57.00
C LYS A 312 68.55 -34.57 -58.24
N SER A 313 68.28 -33.83 -59.30
CA SER A 313 68.07 -34.41 -60.63
C SER A 313 69.44 -34.60 -61.34
N SER A 314 69.82 -35.83 -61.65
CA SER A 314 70.94 -36.13 -62.50
C SER A 314 70.60 -35.80 -63.96
N SER A 315 71.50 -35.07 -64.59
CA SER A 315 71.52 -34.69 -66.00
C SER A 315 71.49 -35.83 -67.00
N SER A 316 70.64 -35.76 -67.98
CA SER A 316 70.87 -36.32 -69.27
C SER A 316 70.39 -35.43 -70.37
N SER A 317 71.30 -35.04 -71.28
CA SER A 317 71.16 -34.19 -72.44
C SER A 317 70.23 -34.84 -73.50
N ASN A 318 69.32 -34.08 -74.08
CA ASN A 318 69.23 -34.02 -75.55
C ASN A 318 68.38 -32.85 -76.04
N SER A 319 68.84 -32.36 -77.17
CA SER A 319 68.51 -31.16 -77.92
C SER A 319 67.07 -31.06 -78.50
N SER A 320 66.73 -29.83 -78.78
CA SER A 320 65.96 -29.28 -79.93
C SER A 320 64.50 -28.86 -79.72
N ALA A 321 64.40 -27.62 -80.13
CA ALA A 321 63.27 -26.91 -80.72
C ALA A 321 62.49 -25.91 -79.87
N ALA A 322 62.75 -24.67 -80.23
CA ALA A 322 62.05 -23.48 -79.84
C ALA A 322 60.57 -23.51 -80.24
N VAL A 323 59.72 -23.30 -79.32
CA VAL A 323 58.39 -22.69 -79.58
C VAL A 323 58.11 -21.78 -78.36
N THR A 324 58.01 -20.54 -78.64
CA THR A 324 57.57 -19.49 -77.68
C THR A 324 56.09 -19.63 -77.46
N PRO A 325 55.62 -19.71 -76.22
CA PRO A 325 54.23 -19.33 -75.90
C PRO A 325 54.22 -17.91 -75.31
N SER A 326 53.43 -17.10 -75.92
CA SER A 326 53.05 -15.78 -75.51
C SER A 326 52.36 -15.82 -74.13
N ASN A 327 52.85 -14.90 -73.35
CA ASN A 327 52.28 -14.60 -72.02
C ASN A 327 50.95 -13.87 -72.17
N PRO A 328 49.85 -14.32 -71.57
CA PRO A 328 48.67 -13.51 -71.48
C PRO A 328 48.81 -12.49 -70.33
N ALA A 329 48.54 -11.26 -70.68
CA ALA A 329 48.52 -10.10 -69.77
C ALA A 329 47.58 -10.30 -68.57
N PRO A 330 47.90 -9.69 -67.44
CA PRO A 330 47.05 -9.78 -66.25
C PRO A 330 45.72 -9.05 -66.50
N VAL A 331 44.64 -9.76 -66.24
CA VAL A 331 43.26 -9.23 -66.26
C VAL A 331 43.10 -8.29 -65.08
N ALA A 332 42.72 -7.05 -65.37
CA ALA A 332 42.37 -6.05 -64.38
C ALA A 332 41.13 -6.50 -63.59
N PRO A 333 41.05 -6.24 -62.27
CA PRO A 333 39.85 -6.54 -61.53
C PRO A 333 38.68 -5.69 -61.98
N ALA A 334 37.50 -6.36 -62.09
CA ALA A 334 36.25 -5.73 -62.42
C ALA A 334 35.85 -4.61 -61.40
N PRO A 335 35.21 -3.54 -61.85
CA PRO A 335 34.78 -2.48 -60.96
C PRO A 335 33.71 -3.01 -59.99
N ALA A 336 33.87 -2.59 -58.70
CA ALA A 336 32.94 -2.88 -57.65
C ALA A 336 31.54 -2.33 -58.01
N GLN A 337 30.51 -3.14 -57.76
CA GLN A 337 29.11 -2.70 -57.80
C GLN A 337 28.91 -1.62 -56.70
N PRO A 338 28.14 -0.58 -56.99
CA PRO A 338 27.81 0.42 -55.97
C PRO A 338 26.87 -0.24 -54.92
N ASP A 339 27.11 0.10 -53.64
CA ASP A 339 26.32 -0.25 -52.51
C ASP A 339 24.84 0.14 -52.71
N PRO A 340 23.87 -0.68 -52.27
CA PRO A 340 22.47 -0.28 -52.27
C PRO A 340 22.25 0.90 -51.32
N ALA A 341 21.52 1.90 -51.80
CA ALA A 341 21.14 3.09 -51.05
C ALA A 341 20.41 2.71 -49.75
N PRO A 342 20.58 3.46 -48.66
CA PRO A 342 19.87 3.21 -47.40
C PRO A 342 18.36 3.32 -47.63
N ALA A 343 17.63 2.32 -47.07
CA ALA A 343 16.18 2.28 -47.08
C ALA A 343 15.60 3.53 -46.41
N GLN A 344 14.61 4.15 -47.06
CA GLN A 344 13.82 5.21 -46.46
C GLN A 344 13.10 4.68 -45.19
N PRO A 345 12.99 5.46 -44.14
CA PRO A 345 12.18 5.07 -42.99
C PRO A 345 10.70 5.03 -43.36
N ASP A 346 10.00 4.01 -42.86
CA ASP A 346 8.56 3.84 -42.97
C ASP A 346 7.79 5.06 -42.45
N PRO A 347 6.66 5.40 -43.04
CA PRO A 347 5.86 6.53 -42.55
C PRO A 347 5.29 6.26 -41.19
N GLN A 348 5.59 7.18 -40.26
CA GLN A 348 5.04 7.26 -38.91
C GLN A 348 3.50 7.37 -38.97
N PRO A 349 2.75 6.68 -38.09
CA PRO A 349 1.29 6.85 -38.04
C PRO A 349 0.93 8.28 -37.66
N GLU A 350 0.01 8.86 -38.39
CA GLU A 350 -0.54 10.20 -38.16
C GLU A 350 -1.22 10.28 -36.76
N GLN A 351 -0.80 11.23 -35.95
CA GLN A 351 -1.54 11.67 -34.74
C GLN A 351 -2.86 12.34 -35.18
N PRO A 352 -3.95 12.10 -34.45
CA PRO A 352 -5.20 12.84 -34.68
C PRO A 352 -4.99 14.33 -34.35
N ALA A 353 -5.49 15.18 -35.26
CA ALA A 353 -5.45 16.62 -35.19
C ALA A 353 -6.08 17.14 -33.88
N GLN A 354 -5.32 17.94 -33.13
CA GLN A 354 -5.87 18.81 -32.09
C GLN A 354 -6.66 19.95 -32.75
N ASP A 355 -7.92 20.00 -32.42
CA ASP A 355 -8.83 21.05 -32.82
C ASP A 355 -8.46 22.38 -32.14
N SER A 356 -8.30 23.39 -32.96
CA SER A 356 -7.86 24.73 -32.59
C SER A 356 -9.03 25.50 -31.93
N GLN A 357 -8.80 25.98 -30.74
CA GLN A 357 -9.65 26.92 -30.03
C GLN A 357 -9.62 28.31 -30.72
N PRO A 358 -10.76 28.95 -31.00
CA PRO A 358 -10.78 30.38 -31.35
C PRO A 358 -10.87 31.23 -30.08
N SER A 359 -9.98 32.20 -30.04
CA SER A 359 -9.94 33.29 -29.08
C SER A 359 -10.96 34.37 -29.42
N GLY A 360 -11.59 34.93 -28.40
CA GLY A 360 -11.94 36.35 -28.37
C GLY A 360 -13.43 36.71 -28.44
N GLY A 361 -13.88 37.46 -27.43
CA GLY A 361 -15.04 38.33 -27.55
C GLY A 361 -15.83 38.50 -26.27
N THR A 362 -15.57 39.57 -25.59
CA THR A 362 -16.37 40.23 -24.53
C THR A 362 -17.80 40.52 -24.98
N ASP A 363 -18.79 40.32 -24.11
CA ASP A 363 -19.69 41.33 -23.54
C ASP A 363 -20.99 40.74 -22.97
N ASN A 364 -21.19 41.03 -21.74
CA ASN A 364 -22.28 41.63 -20.96
C ASN A 364 -23.75 41.31 -21.25
N SER A 365 -24.43 41.14 -20.11
CA SER A 365 -25.83 41.40 -19.76
C SER A 365 -26.90 40.32 -19.91
N GLY A 366 -27.41 39.94 -18.77
CA GLY A 366 -28.81 40.06 -18.40
C GLY A 366 -29.76 38.94 -18.79
N GLY A 367 -30.43 38.42 -17.80
CA GLY A 367 -31.81 37.98 -17.99
C GLY A 367 -32.15 36.57 -17.47
N ASN A 368 -32.96 36.61 -16.44
CA ASN A 368 -33.86 35.57 -15.91
C ASN A 368 -34.50 34.64 -16.93
N SER A 369 -34.71 33.43 -16.51
CA SER A 369 -35.99 32.70 -16.34
C SER A 369 -35.78 31.19 -16.49
N GLU A 370 -36.13 30.48 -15.46
CA GLU A 370 -37.18 29.45 -15.32
C GLU A 370 -37.35 28.44 -16.47
N ASP A 371 -37.39 27.18 -16.01
CA ASP A 371 -38.07 26.01 -16.55
C ASP A 371 -37.45 25.26 -17.72
N ASP A 372 -37.12 23.99 -17.49
CA ASP A 372 -37.85 22.84 -17.99
C ASP A 372 -36.96 21.57 -18.20
N TRP A 373 -37.39 20.49 -17.52
CA TRP A 373 -37.51 19.10 -18.01
C TRP A 373 -36.30 18.33 -18.54
N TRP A 374 -35.81 17.47 -17.69
CA TRP A 374 -35.11 16.28 -18.18
C TRP A 374 -35.85 14.98 -17.78
N HIS A 375 -36.47 14.35 -18.78
CA HIS A 375 -36.95 12.96 -18.71
C HIS A 375 -35.80 12.00 -19.00
N GLY A 376 -35.43 11.17 -18.05
CA GLY A 376 -34.61 9.99 -18.26
C GLY A 376 -35.50 8.74 -18.33
N PRO A 377 -35.08 7.67 -19.01
CA PRO A 377 -35.96 6.52 -19.29
C PRO A 377 -36.10 5.59 -18.08
N VAL A 378 -37.35 5.20 -17.88
CA VAL A 378 -37.84 4.17 -16.96
C VAL A 378 -37.35 2.81 -17.44
N LEU A 379 -36.66 2.04 -16.58
CA LEU A 379 -36.50 0.62 -16.77
C LEU A 379 -37.37 -0.14 -15.77
N SER A 380 -38.23 -0.95 -16.35
CA SER A 380 -39.26 -1.80 -15.79
C SER A 380 -38.71 -2.82 -14.77
N ALA A 381 -39.45 -2.99 -13.70
CA ALA A 381 -39.35 -4.13 -12.80
C ALA A 381 -39.94 -5.39 -13.46
N PRO A 382 -39.42 -6.59 -13.14
CA PRO A 382 -40.19 -7.80 -13.34
C PRO A 382 -40.97 -8.20 -12.09
N THR A 383 -42.17 -8.57 -12.34
CA THR A 383 -43.26 -9.03 -11.49
C THR A 383 -42.91 -10.30 -10.73
N ASP A 384 -43.37 -10.25 -9.50
CA ASP A 384 -43.93 -11.28 -8.61
C ASP A 384 -44.30 -12.62 -9.26
N ASN A 385 -43.90 -13.74 -8.59
CA ASN A 385 -44.73 -14.91 -8.48
C ASN A 385 -44.12 -15.93 -7.49
N GLY A 386 -44.91 -16.22 -6.42
CA GLY A 386 -45.11 -17.56 -5.95
C GLY A 386 -44.39 -18.00 -4.71
N CYS A 387 -44.99 -17.70 -3.60
CA CYS A 387 -44.97 -18.58 -2.42
C CYS A 387 -45.86 -19.83 -2.65
N PRO A 388 -45.49 -21.01 -2.18
CA PRO A 388 -46.42 -21.71 -1.33
C PRO A 388 -45.79 -22.33 -0.07
N PRO A 389 -46.62 -22.84 0.85
CA PRO A 389 -46.37 -22.80 2.27
C PRO A 389 -46.00 -24.18 2.89
N GLU A 390 -45.61 -24.07 4.20
CA GLU A 390 -45.75 -25.08 5.26
C GLU A 390 -45.02 -26.43 5.12
N ASP A 391 -44.18 -26.75 6.11
CA ASP A 391 -44.55 -27.76 7.11
C ASP A 391 -43.58 -27.78 8.30
N VAL A 392 -44.09 -27.52 9.43
CA VAL A 392 -44.12 -28.24 10.74
C VAL A 392 -43.09 -29.37 10.90
N GLY A 393 -42.30 -29.27 11.96
CA GLY A 393 -41.51 -30.39 12.49
C GLY A 393 -40.83 -30.04 13.81
N ILE A 394 -41.57 -30.14 14.88
CA ILE A 394 -41.16 -30.28 16.29
C ILE A 394 -40.23 -31.50 16.45
N LEU A 395 -39.16 -31.37 17.23
CA LEU A 395 -38.82 -32.24 18.37
C LEU A 395 -37.32 -32.18 18.74
N CYS A 396 -37.16 -32.05 20.01
CA CYS A 396 -36.05 -32.26 20.97
C CYS A 396 -35.05 -31.18 21.13
#